data_80210082758a78b5e25503de6fd777d4
#
_entry.id   80210082758a78b5e25503de6fd777d4
#
_cell.length_a   1.000
_cell.length_b   1.000
_cell.length_c   1.000
_cell.angle_alpha   90.00
_cell.angle_beta   90.00
_cell.angle_gamma   90.00
#
_symmetry.space_group_name_H-M   'P 1'
#
loop_
_entity.id
_entity.type
_entity.pdbx_description
1 polymer ?
#
loop_
_entity_poly.entity_id
_entity_poly.type
_entity_poly.pdbx_seq_one_letter_code
_entity_poly.pdbx_strand_id
1 'polypeptide(L)'
;MDKNNGKNKNKKKSHDKIRKIKYEEQEQIRKKKKFNWIKFFKVILISAIVIATILFLFYTRKIEINGLNMTTDKEMNKWIEEDIGNKNTLYSYVKMNYFDCKLPPAVESVKVTLKSPWHMVLNIKEKNIEASVEYKDKYLCFDSEGTAIYISPYPLEECTFIEGMKIDEKRVELGEILPVDDEDVFEKIVDITRITEKYNLNPDRIVCEDGSVNLYFGTVEVLLGKENFEIRIAQLPPILEEMQNNYSDETGTLHLENFDASDNLVRFVPETDEEAE
;
A
#
# COMPACT_ATOMS: atom_id res chain seq x y z
N MET A 1 -75.95 66.18 -33.00
CA MET A 1 -74.47 66.17 -33.07
C MET A 1 -73.94 66.07 -31.66
N ASP A 2 -73.72 64.85 -31.11
CA ASP A 2 -72.93 64.67 -29.87
C ASP A 2 -72.73 63.12 -29.51
N LYS A 3 -72.11 62.40 -30.37
CA LYS A 3 -71.73 61.02 -30.08
C LYS A 3 -70.22 60.74 -30.19
N ASN A 4 -69.41 61.76 -30.47
CA ASN A 4 -67.96 61.53 -30.74
C ASN A 4 -67.02 61.94 -29.60
N ASN A 5 -67.53 62.60 -28.55
CA ASN A 5 -66.69 63.07 -27.43
C ASN A 5 -66.51 62.07 -26.32
N GLY A 6 -67.35 61.03 -26.23
CA GLY A 6 -67.21 59.96 -25.20
C GLY A 6 -66.15 58.90 -25.51
N LYS A 7 -65.95 58.58 -26.80
CA LYS A 7 -64.98 57.58 -27.21
C LYS A 7 -63.49 58.00 -27.02
N ASN A 8 -63.27 59.34 -27.15
CA ASN A 8 -61.87 59.84 -27.00
C ASN A 8 -61.42 59.97 -25.54
N LYS A 9 -62.39 60.26 -24.62
CA LYS A 9 -62.08 60.26 -23.17
C LYS A 9 -61.80 58.90 -22.60
N ASN A 10 -62.46 57.85 -23.11
CA ASN A 10 -62.23 56.50 -22.66
C ASN A 10 -60.89 55.92 -23.19
N LYS A 11 -60.48 56.22 -24.43
CA LYS A 11 -59.19 55.88 -24.97
C LYS A 11 -58.02 56.54 -24.20
N LYS A 12 -58.18 57.81 -23.81
CA LYS A 12 -57.19 58.58 -23.07
C LYS A 12 -57.01 58.02 -21.65
N LYS A 13 -58.11 57.66 -20.96
CA LYS A 13 -58.09 57.01 -19.63
C LYS A 13 -57.46 55.62 -19.67
N SER A 14 -57.69 54.86 -20.71
CA SER A 14 -57.06 53.52 -20.88
C SER A 14 -55.57 53.63 -21.17
N HIS A 15 -55.11 54.58 -21.96
CA HIS A 15 -53.73 54.85 -22.25
C HIS A 15 -52.96 55.32 -21.01
N ASP A 16 -53.55 56.17 -20.16
CA ASP A 16 -52.96 56.64 -18.93
C ASP A 16 -52.86 55.53 -17.87
N LYS A 17 -53.88 54.65 -17.87
CA LYS A 17 -53.80 53.43 -16.98
C LYS A 17 -52.70 52.47 -17.39
N ILE A 18 -52.52 52.22 -18.68
CA ILE A 18 -51.46 51.36 -19.20
C ILE A 18 -50.08 51.99 -18.95
N ARG A 19 -49.94 53.31 -19.09
CA ARG A 19 -48.71 54.03 -18.74
C ARG A 19 -48.37 53.89 -17.24
N LYS A 20 -49.35 54.06 -16.34
CA LYS A 20 -49.16 53.90 -14.91
C LYS A 20 -48.73 52.51 -14.56
N ILE A 21 -49.36 51.47 -15.10
CA ILE A 21 -49.02 50.10 -14.89
C ILE A 21 -47.54 49.80 -15.36
N LYS A 22 -47.17 50.30 -16.54
CA LYS A 22 -45.83 50.21 -17.05
C LYS A 22 -44.81 50.97 -16.18
N TYR A 23 -45.14 52.13 -15.64
CA TYR A 23 -44.25 52.85 -14.72
C TYR A 23 -44.10 52.12 -13.39
N GLU A 24 -45.21 51.59 -12.85
CA GLU A 24 -45.18 50.80 -11.61
C GLU A 24 -44.43 49.48 -11.79
N GLU A 25 -44.56 48.79 -12.91
CA GLU A 25 -43.72 47.59 -13.25
C GLU A 25 -42.27 47.98 -13.43
N GLN A 26 -41.94 49.08 -14.08
CA GLN A 26 -40.55 49.53 -14.21
C GLN A 26 -39.94 49.97 -12.87
N GLU A 27 -40.76 50.60 -11.98
CA GLU A 27 -40.30 50.90 -10.61
C GLU A 27 -40.14 49.65 -9.77
N GLN A 28 -41.00 48.66 -9.91
CA GLN A 28 -40.79 47.34 -9.24
C GLN A 28 -39.59 46.58 -9.78
N ILE A 29 -39.33 46.69 -11.09
CA ILE A 29 -38.11 46.10 -11.70
C ILE A 29 -36.84 46.85 -11.25
N ARG A 30 -36.91 48.20 -11.08
CA ARG A 30 -35.82 49.02 -10.52
C ARG A 30 -35.59 48.78 -9.02
N LYS A 31 -36.62 48.39 -8.29
CA LYS A 31 -36.53 47.98 -6.88
C LYS A 31 -35.99 46.57 -6.73
N LYS A 32 -35.69 45.82 -7.83
CA LYS A 32 -34.93 44.57 -7.79
C LYS A 32 -33.54 44.87 -7.22
N LYS A 33 -33.44 44.64 -5.89
CA LYS A 33 -32.23 44.42 -5.12
C LYS A 33 -31.04 45.27 -5.58
N LYS A 34 -30.93 46.46 -5.06
CA LYS A 34 -29.59 47.07 -4.95
C LYS A 34 -28.74 46.07 -4.21
N PHE A 35 -27.85 45.37 -4.93
CA PHE A 35 -26.88 44.42 -4.36
C PHE A 35 -26.12 45.16 -3.24
N ASN A 36 -26.31 44.73 -2.02
CA ASN A 36 -25.74 45.43 -0.88
C ASN A 36 -24.25 45.01 -0.74
N TRP A 37 -23.37 45.68 -1.47
CA TRP A 37 -21.93 45.46 -1.50
C TRP A 37 -21.32 45.42 -0.09
N ILE A 38 -21.85 46.22 0.84
CA ILE A 38 -21.38 46.26 2.23
C ILE A 38 -21.69 44.93 2.93
N LYS A 39 -22.90 44.37 2.74
CA LYS A 39 -23.23 43.05 3.32
C LYS A 39 -22.38 41.94 2.68
N PHE A 40 -22.17 42.00 1.37
CA PHE A 40 -21.36 41.06 0.63
C PHE A 40 -19.90 41.06 1.11
N PHE A 41 -19.29 42.25 1.22
CA PHE A 41 -17.91 42.35 1.77
C PHE A 41 -17.81 41.94 3.25
N LYS A 42 -18.82 42.18 4.07
CA LYS A 42 -18.86 41.71 5.45
C LYS A 42 -18.89 40.16 5.50
N VAL A 43 -19.68 39.52 4.64
CA VAL A 43 -19.73 38.04 4.58
C VAL A 43 -18.38 37.49 4.14
N ILE A 44 -17.75 38.08 3.12
CA ILE A 44 -16.41 37.66 2.68
C ILE A 44 -15.39 37.85 3.80
N LEU A 45 -15.40 38.99 4.48
CA LEU A 45 -14.46 39.24 5.58
C LEU A 45 -14.64 38.21 6.73
N ILE A 46 -15.89 37.94 7.12
CA ILE A 46 -16.16 36.95 8.15
C ILE A 46 -15.72 35.57 7.70
N SER A 47 -15.99 35.14 6.46
CA SER A 47 -15.55 33.86 5.94
C SER A 47 -14.04 33.76 5.88
N ALA A 48 -13.34 34.82 5.50
CA ALA A 48 -11.87 34.86 5.50
C ALA A 48 -11.28 34.69 6.90
N ILE A 49 -11.89 35.36 7.91
CA ILE A 49 -11.47 35.20 9.32
C ILE A 49 -11.71 33.77 9.80
N VAL A 50 -12.84 33.17 9.47
CA VAL A 50 -13.15 31.77 9.84
C VAL A 50 -12.15 30.81 9.20
N ILE A 51 -11.87 30.98 7.90
CA ILE A 51 -10.87 30.15 7.20
C ILE A 51 -9.48 30.32 7.83
N ALA A 52 -9.07 31.56 8.07
CA ALA A 52 -7.76 31.83 8.71
C ALA A 52 -7.66 31.19 10.11
N THR A 53 -8.75 31.24 10.89
CA THR A 53 -8.82 30.60 12.22
C THR A 53 -8.69 29.08 12.10
N ILE A 54 -9.38 28.45 11.14
CA ILE A 54 -9.28 26.99 10.88
C ILE A 54 -7.85 26.65 10.48
N LEU A 55 -7.25 27.35 9.54
CA LEU A 55 -5.86 27.10 9.08
C LEU A 55 -4.87 27.24 10.23
N PHE A 56 -5.05 28.23 11.10
CA PHE A 56 -4.18 28.43 12.28
C PHE A 56 -4.38 27.35 13.35
N LEU A 57 -5.63 26.96 13.62
CA LEU A 57 -5.97 25.95 14.61
C LEU A 57 -5.45 24.57 14.20
N PHE A 58 -5.56 24.21 12.91
CA PHE A 58 -5.11 22.95 12.35
C PHE A 58 -3.67 22.97 11.82
N TYR A 59 -2.88 23.99 12.19
CA TYR A 59 -1.46 23.99 11.86
C TYR A 59 -0.74 22.87 12.60
N THR A 60 -0.09 21.96 11.85
CA THR A 60 0.59 20.77 12.42
C THR A 60 1.74 21.17 13.32
N ARG A 61 1.68 20.76 14.59
CA ARG A 61 2.73 20.99 15.59
C ARG A 61 3.37 19.71 16.08
N LYS A 62 2.62 18.60 16.04
CA LYS A 62 3.09 17.31 16.50
C LYS A 62 2.59 16.20 15.56
N ILE A 63 3.50 15.34 15.18
CA ILE A 63 3.24 14.10 14.45
C ILE A 63 3.73 12.95 15.34
N GLU A 64 2.90 11.94 15.51
CA GLU A 64 3.22 10.71 16.22
C GLU A 64 3.04 9.57 15.20
N ILE A 65 4.04 8.70 15.10
CA ILE A 65 4.05 7.61 14.12
C ILE A 65 4.10 6.29 14.90
N ASN A 66 3.22 5.37 14.57
CA ASN A 66 3.12 4.07 15.20
C ASN A 66 3.11 2.97 14.12
N GLY A 67 3.67 1.80 14.44
CA GLY A 67 3.62 0.60 13.58
C GLY A 67 4.78 0.49 12.59
N LEU A 68 5.91 1.15 12.87
CA LEU A 68 7.14 1.01 12.09
C LEU A 68 8.01 -0.13 12.64
N ASN A 69 8.46 -1.00 11.75
CA ASN A 69 9.46 -2.04 12.01
C ASN A 69 10.63 -1.93 11.02
N MET A 70 10.32 -1.84 9.72
CA MET A 70 11.31 -1.75 8.62
C MET A 70 11.65 -0.30 8.29
N THR A 71 10.63 0.55 8.19
CA THR A 71 10.78 1.95 7.80
C THR A 71 11.18 2.79 9.00
N THR A 72 12.10 3.74 8.82
CA THR A 72 12.52 4.63 9.89
C THR A 72 11.60 5.84 10.03
N ASP A 73 11.51 6.40 11.26
CA ASP A 73 10.80 7.66 11.51
C ASP A 73 11.27 8.79 10.57
N LYS A 74 12.57 8.80 10.23
CA LYS A 74 13.15 9.81 9.35
C LYS A 74 12.63 9.69 7.92
N GLU A 75 12.54 8.48 7.38
CA GLU A 75 12.01 8.20 6.04
C GLU A 75 10.52 8.55 5.97
N MET A 76 9.75 8.15 7.00
CA MET A 76 8.34 8.51 7.08
C MET A 76 8.11 10.03 7.17
N ASN A 77 8.89 10.74 7.99
CA ASN A 77 8.78 12.19 8.08
C ASN A 77 9.13 12.86 6.74
N LYS A 78 10.15 12.36 6.03
CA LYS A 78 10.51 12.86 4.70
C LYS A 78 9.36 12.64 3.71
N TRP A 79 8.77 11.46 3.68
CA TRP A 79 7.61 11.16 2.83
C TRP A 79 6.43 12.07 3.14
N ILE A 80 6.12 12.30 4.43
CA ILE A 80 5.05 13.22 4.84
C ILE A 80 5.33 14.65 4.33
N GLU A 81 6.58 15.10 4.38
CA GLU A 81 6.95 16.45 3.92
C GLU A 81 6.86 16.59 2.40
N GLU A 82 7.34 15.62 1.65
CA GLU A 82 7.43 15.66 0.19
C GLU A 82 6.07 15.40 -0.47
N ASP A 83 5.35 14.35 -0.06
CA ASP A 83 4.14 13.88 -0.75
C ASP A 83 2.84 14.42 -0.16
N ILE A 84 2.79 14.71 1.12
CA ILE A 84 1.57 15.09 1.81
C ILE A 84 1.48 16.60 2.01
N GLY A 85 2.60 17.30 2.18
CA GLY A 85 2.60 18.74 2.45
C GLY A 85 2.02 19.08 3.82
N ASN A 86 2.57 18.53 4.84
CA ASN A 86 2.06 18.31 6.21
C ASN A 86 1.74 19.52 7.10
N LYS A 87 1.73 20.72 6.56
CA LYS A 87 1.55 21.93 7.39
C LYS A 87 0.16 22.10 7.99
N ASN A 88 -0.81 21.24 7.61
CA ASN A 88 -2.17 21.30 8.11
C ASN A 88 -2.71 19.89 8.41
N THR A 89 -2.97 19.62 9.68
CA THR A 89 -3.43 18.30 10.15
C THR A 89 -4.78 17.88 9.54
N LEU A 90 -5.70 18.82 9.33
CA LEU A 90 -7.00 18.53 8.73
C LEU A 90 -6.85 18.13 7.26
N TYR A 91 -6.00 18.85 6.52
CA TYR A 91 -5.69 18.51 5.14
C TYR A 91 -5.04 17.11 5.04
N SER A 92 -4.02 16.83 5.87
CA SER A 92 -3.36 15.54 5.90
C SER A 92 -4.33 14.41 6.27
N TYR A 93 -5.20 14.64 7.27
CA TYR A 93 -6.25 13.70 7.66
C TYR A 93 -7.19 13.35 6.49
N VAL A 94 -7.69 14.36 5.78
CA VAL A 94 -8.59 14.15 4.66
C VAL A 94 -7.86 13.49 3.49
N LYS A 95 -6.66 13.96 3.15
CA LYS A 95 -5.88 13.44 2.02
C LYS A 95 -5.55 11.96 2.23
N MET A 96 -5.01 11.59 3.40
CA MET A 96 -4.53 10.22 3.65
C MET A 96 -5.64 9.21 3.92
N ASN A 97 -6.80 9.63 4.46
CA ASN A 97 -7.87 8.69 4.77
C ASN A 97 -8.91 8.52 3.64
N TYR A 98 -8.99 9.47 2.69
CA TYR A 98 -10.06 9.49 1.69
C TYR A 98 -9.56 9.61 0.25
N PHE A 99 -8.28 9.83 0.03
CA PHE A 99 -7.68 9.91 -1.30
C PHE A 99 -6.50 8.97 -1.41
N ASP A 100 -6.28 8.44 -2.60
CA ASP A 100 -5.13 7.61 -2.90
C ASP A 100 -3.85 8.44 -2.82
N CYS A 101 -2.91 7.97 -2.03
CA CYS A 101 -1.58 8.54 -1.89
C CYS A 101 -0.55 7.49 -2.29
N LYS A 102 0.51 7.90 -2.98
CA LYS A 102 1.64 7.01 -3.22
C LYS A 102 2.34 6.77 -1.88
N LEU A 103 2.26 5.52 -1.40
CA LEU A 103 2.87 5.11 -0.14
C LEU A 103 4.35 4.75 -0.35
N PRO A 104 5.18 4.81 0.71
CA PRO A 104 6.52 4.21 0.68
C PRO A 104 6.45 2.72 0.35
N PRO A 105 7.48 2.14 -0.31
CA PRO A 105 7.47 0.74 -0.78
C PRO A 105 7.14 -0.30 0.29
N ALA A 106 7.64 -0.13 1.50
CA ALA A 106 7.42 -1.03 2.63
C ALA A 106 6.07 -0.83 3.35
N VAL A 107 5.27 0.17 2.95
CA VAL A 107 4.03 0.53 3.64
C VAL A 107 2.82 -0.02 2.88
N GLU A 108 2.01 -0.83 3.55
CA GLU A 108 0.75 -1.34 3.01
C GLU A 108 -0.37 -0.31 3.15
N SER A 109 -0.50 0.30 4.32
CA SER A 109 -1.55 1.28 4.57
C SER A 109 -1.18 2.27 5.67
N VAL A 110 -1.75 3.48 5.58
CA VAL A 110 -1.60 4.53 6.58
C VAL A 110 -2.99 5.02 6.99
N LYS A 111 -3.26 5.00 8.29
CA LYS A 111 -4.49 5.56 8.86
C LYS A 111 -4.15 6.74 9.76
N VAL A 112 -4.64 7.92 9.40
CA VAL A 112 -4.43 9.13 10.20
C VAL A 112 -5.58 9.32 11.18
N THR A 113 -5.22 9.62 12.44
CA THR A 113 -6.16 10.04 13.48
C THR A 113 -5.70 11.36 14.10
N LEU A 114 -6.64 12.16 14.61
CA LEU A 114 -6.32 13.42 15.25
C LEU A 114 -6.56 13.31 16.76
N LYS A 115 -5.49 13.45 17.56
CA LYS A 115 -5.59 13.59 19.03
C LYS A 115 -6.05 14.99 19.43
N SER A 116 -5.68 16.00 18.63
CA SER A 116 -6.11 17.39 18.74
C SER A 116 -6.01 18.08 17.39
N PRO A 117 -6.56 19.29 17.18
CA PRO A 117 -6.49 19.97 15.89
C PRO A 117 -5.07 20.14 15.33
N TRP A 118 -4.05 20.20 16.16
CA TRP A 118 -2.64 20.40 15.81
C TRP A 118 -1.76 19.16 16.02
N HIS A 119 -2.34 18.02 16.44
CA HIS A 119 -1.63 16.78 16.76
C HIS A 119 -2.24 15.62 15.99
N MET A 120 -1.53 15.11 14.99
CA MET A 120 -1.93 13.93 14.25
C MET A 120 -1.11 12.69 14.64
N VAL A 121 -1.76 11.54 14.56
CA VAL A 121 -1.18 10.22 14.77
C VAL A 121 -1.35 9.43 13.48
N LEU A 122 -0.24 8.92 12.95
CA LEU A 122 -0.21 8.01 11.83
C LEU A 122 -0.08 6.60 12.39
N ASN A 123 -1.07 5.76 12.09
CA ASN A 123 -1.00 4.33 12.35
C ASN A 123 -0.66 3.65 11.02
N ILE A 124 0.53 3.11 10.96
CA ILE A 124 1.10 2.52 9.75
C ILE A 124 0.99 1.01 9.87
N LYS A 125 0.60 0.38 8.77
CA LYS A 125 0.74 -1.05 8.57
C LYS A 125 1.78 -1.25 7.48
N GLU A 126 2.89 -1.88 7.82
CA GLU A 126 3.91 -2.28 6.85
C GLU A 126 3.52 -3.57 6.14
N LYS A 127 4.04 -3.76 4.93
CA LYS A 127 3.85 -4.97 4.15
C LYS A 127 4.54 -6.16 4.83
N ASN A 128 4.03 -7.36 4.60
CA ASN A 128 4.73 -8.57 4.98
C ASN A 128 5.90 -8.80 4.03
N ILE A 129 7.04 -9.21 4.58
CA ILE A 129 8.15 -9.73 3.80
C ILE A 129 7.88 -11.20 3.54
N GLU A 130 7.92 -11.59 2.29
CA GLU A 130 7.77 -12.99 1.88
C GLU A 130 9.12 -13.70 1.88
N ALA A 131 10.08 -13.09 1.20
CA ALA A 131 11.42 -13.62 1.11
C ALA A 131 12.45 -12.52 0.81
N SER A 132 13.73 -12.89 0.79
CA SER A 132 14.82 -11.99 0.44
C SER A 132 15.80 -12.65 -0.52
N VAL A 133 16.47 -11.83 -1.32
CA VAL A 133 17.54 -12.22 -2.23
C VAL A 133 18.79 -11.40 -1.99
N GLU A 134 19.95 -11.91 -2.40
CA GLU A 134 21.18 -11.14 -2.35
C GLU A 134 21.15 -9.96 -3.32
N TYR A 135 21.58 -8.78 -2.87
CA TYR A 135 21.65 -7.56 -3.64
C TYR A 135 22.78 -6.65 -3.14
N LYS A 136 23.88 -6.54 -3.88
CA LYS A 136 25.02 -5.65 -3.56
C LYS A 136 25.50 -5.79 -2.11
N ASP A 137 25.82 -7.00 -1.69
CA ASP A 137 26.23 -7.37 -0.33
C ASP A 137 25.19 -7.02 0.76
N LYS A 138 23.92 -6.99 0.39
CA LYS A 138 22.75 -6.77 1.25
C LYS A 138 21.64 -7.73 0.88
N TYR A 139 20.53 -7.64 1.59
CA TYR A 139 19.34 -8.47 1.40
C TYR A 139 18.18 -7.60 0.88
N LEU A 140 17.75 -7.84 -0.34
CA LEU A 140 16.59 -7.19 -0.96
C LEU A 140 15.36 -8.02 -0.63
N CYS A 141 14.48 -7.46 0.19
CA CYS A 141 13.25 -8.10 0.62
C CYS A 141 12.10 -7.73 -0.31
N PHE A 142 11.22 -8.70 -0.56
CA PHE A 142 10.07 -8.54 -1.43
C PHE A 142 8.79 -9.14 -0.80
N ASP A 143 7.63 -8.68 -1.27
CA ASP A 143 6.32 -9.16 -0.85
C ASP A 143 5.84 -10.35 -1.71
N SER A 144 4.67 -10.91 -1.37
CA SER A 144 4.05 -12.03 -2.09
C SER A 144 3.69 -11.75 -3.56
N GLU A 145 3.75 -10.50 -4.00
CA GLU A 145 3.59 -10.10 -5.40
C GLU A 145 4.94 -9.94 -6.10
N GLY A 146 6.06 -10.16 -5.38
CA GLY A 146 7.41 -9.98 -5.86
C GLY A 146 7.85 -8.53 -5.96
N THR A 147 7.15 -7.63 -5.29
CA THR A 147 7.53 -6.22 -5.26
C THR A 147 8.68 -6.02 -4.27
N ALA A 148 9.77 -5.38 -4.72
CA ALA A 148 10.88 -4.99 -3.86
C ALA A 148 10.42 -3.95 -2.83
N ILE A 149 10.45 -4.28 -1.53
CA ILE A 149 9.89 -3.42 -0.48
C ILE A 149 10.93 -2.81 0.44
N TYR A 150 12.03 -3.53 0.70
CA TYR A 150 13.02 -3.13 1.69
C TYR A 150 14.40 -3.69 1.36
N ILE A 151 15.46 -2.97 1.72
CA ILE A 151 16.85 -3.45 1.63
C ILE A 151 17.44 -3.50 3.04
N SER A 152 17.67 -4.71 3.55
CA SER A 152 18.29 -4.95 4.84
C SER A 152 19.80 -5.07 4.70
N PRO A 153 20.60 -4.48 5.60
CA PRO A 153 22.04 -4.73 5.64
C PRO A 153 22.41 -6.10 6.22
N TYR A 154 21.47 -6.80 6.85
CA TYR A 154 21.64 -8.09 7.50
C TYR A 154 20.51 -9.03 7.10
N PRO A 155 20.73 -10.37 7.13
CA PRO A 155 19.65 -11.33 6.97
C PRO A 155 18.59 -11.12 8.06
N LEU A 156 17.34 -11.29 7.72
CA LEU A 156 16.22 -11.19 8.66
C LEU A 156 15.86 -12.60 9.13
N GLU A 157 15.80 -12.82 10.44
CA GLU A 157 15.59 -14.15 11.05
C GLU A 157 14.25 -14.80 10.66
N GLU A 158 13.22 -14.00 10.36
CA GLU A 158 11.88 -14.50 10.00
C GLU A 158 11.61 -14.44 8.48
N CYS A 159 12.67 -14.30 7.68
CA CYS A 159 12.56 -14.11 6.24
C CYS A 159 13.34 -15.19 5.50
N THR A 160 12.65 -15.98 4.69
CA THR A 160 13.30 -17.01 3.86
C THR A 160 14.29 -16.40 2.87
N PHE A 161 15.51 -16.87 2.86
CA PHE A 161 16.53 -16.42 1.91
C PHE A 161 16.48 -17.25 0.61
N ILE A 162 16.40 -16.57 -0.53
CA ILE A 162 16.40 -17.21 -1.85
C ILE A 162 17.79 -17.11 -2.47
N GLU A 163 18.38 -18.24 -2.77
CA GLU A 163 19.68 -18.37 -3.43
C GLU A 163 19.50 -18.89 -4.87
N GLY A 164 20.38 -18.48 -5.77
CA GLY A 164 20.36 -18.92 -7.17
C GLY A 164 19.42 -18.12 -8.07
N MET A 165 18.56 -17.27 -7.54
CA MET A 165 17.72 -16.38 -8.34
C MET A 165 18.54 -15.21 -8.88
N LYS A 166 18.63 -15.07 -10.20
CA LYS A 166 19.35 -13.99 -10.87
C LYS A 166 18.44 -12.79 -11.05
N ILE A 167 18.85 -11.65 -10.51
CA ILE A 167 18.18 -10.36 -10.68
C ILE A 167 19.05 -9.38 -11.46
N ASP A 168 18.45 -8.52 -12.27
CA ASP A 168 19.16 -7.40 -12.90
C ASP A 168 19.31 -6.25 -11.87
N GLU A 169 20.41 -6.27 -11.14
CA GLU A 169 20.70 -5.31 -10.08
C GLU A 169 20.63 -3.83 -10.50
N LYS A 170 20.78 -3.54 -11.79
CA LYS A 170 20.74 -2.16 -12.32
C LYS A 170 19.31 -1.65 -12.48
N ARG A 171 18.34 -2.55 -12.56
CA ARG A 171 16.92 -2.25 -12.76
C ARG A 171 16.11 -2.35 -11.49
N VAL A 172 16.71 -2.76 -10.37
CA VAL A 172 16.02 -2.84 -9.08
C VAL A 172 15.60 -1.45 -8.63
N GLU A 173 14.29 -1.27 -8.45
CA GLU A 173 13.67 -0.09 -7.86
C GLU A 173 12.70 -0.52 -6.75
N LEU A 174 12.81 0.10 -5.56
CA LEU A 174 11.89 -0.16 -4.46
C LEU A 174 10.47 0.30 -4.83
N GLY A 175 9.50 -0.58 -4.59
CA GLY A 175 8.09 -0.38 -4.96
C GLY A 175 7.72 -0.92 -6.33
N GLU A 176 8.67 -1.50 -7.07
CA GLU A 176 8.45 -2.16 -8.37
C GLU A 176 8.73 -3.66 -8.24
N ILE A 177 8.18 -4.44 -9.18
CA ILE A 177 8.42 -5.89 -9.24
C ILE A 177 9.89 -6.16 -9.50
N LEU A 178 10.45 -7.18 -8.84
CA LEU A 178 11.84 -7.59 -9.01
C LEU A 178 12.15 -7.89 -10.49
N PRO A 179 13.19 -7.26 -11.06
CA PRO A 179 13.63 -7.54 -12.42
C PRO A 179 14.41 -8.87 -12.45
N VAL A 180 13.70 -9.99 -12.54
CA VAL A 180 14.27 -11.33 -12.62
C VAL A 180 14.57 -11.71 -14.09
N ASP A 181 15.58 -12.54 -14.28
CA ASP A 181 15.91 -13.06 -15.62
C ASP A 181 14.96 -14.19 -16.05
N ASP A 182 14.37 -14.90 -15.10
CA ASP A 182 13.47 -16.03 -15.30
C ASP A 182 12.18 -15.84 -14.49
N GLU A 183 11.11 -15.41 -15.15
CA GLU A 183 9.80 -15.19 -14.53
C GLU A 183 9.17 -16.49 -14.02
N ASP A 184 9.40 -17.62 -14.71
CA ASP A 184 8.88 -18.94 -14.29
C ASP A 184 9.50 -19.40 -12.96
N VAL A 185 10.79 -19.12 -12.74
CA VAL A 185 11.47 -19.41 -11.47
C VAL A 185 10.88 -18.55 -10.34
N PHE A 186 10.63 -17.29 -10.64
CA PHE A 186 10.05 -16.37 -9.66
C PHE A 186 8.64 -16.80 -9.22
N GLU A 187 7.75 -17.13 -10.16
CA GLU A 187 6.42 -17.64 -9.83
C GLU A 187 6.47 -18.91 -8.98
N LYS A 188 7.41 -19.83 -9.30
CA LYS A 188 7.64 -21.05 -8.49
C LYS A 188 8.05 -20.72 -7.06
N ILE A 189 8.96 -19.75 -6.87
CA ILE A 189 9.41 -19.33 -5.53
C ILE A 189 8.23 -18.81 -4.71
N VAL A 190 7.46 -17.88 -5.26
CA VAL A 190 6.27 -17.32 -4.60
C VAL A 190 5.26 -18.42 -4.24
N ASP A 191 5.03 -19.37 -5.15
CA ASP A 191 4.16 -20.51 -4.88
C ASP A 191 4.69 -21.40 -3.75
N ILE A 192 5.99 -21.68 -3.76
CA ILE A 192 6.64 -22.52 -2.73
C ILE A 192 6.57 -21.84 -1.37
N THR A 193 6.88 -20.55 -1.28
CA THR A 193 6.80 -19.80 -0.02
C THR A 193 5.37 -19.83 0.53
N ARG A 194 4.36 -19.59 -0.30
CA ARG A 194 2.95 -19.71 0.09
C ARG A 194 2.56 -21.12 0.55
N ILE A 195 3.10 -22.18 -0.10
CA ILE A 195 2.83 -23.55 0.28
C ILE A 195 3.53 -23.89 1.62
N THR A 196 4.77 -23.45 1.82
CA THR A 196 5.47 -23.64 3.08
C THR A 196 4.76 -22.96 4.25
N GLU A 197 4.28 -21.73 4.07
CA GLU A 197 3.42 -21.04 5.05
C GLU A 197 2.15 -21.86 5.38
N LYS A 198 1.45 -22.36 4.37
CA LYS A 198 0.24 -23.18 4.54
C LYS A 198 0.46 -24.39 5.46
N TYR A 199 1.65 -24.97 5.41
CA TYR A 199 2.03 -26.12 6.23
C TYR A 199 2.83 -25.76 7.49
N ASN A 200 2.93 -24.45 7.82
CA ASN A 200 3.71 -23.90 8.94
C ASN A 200 5.19 -24.35 8.91
N LEU A 201 5.75 -24.38 7.73
CA LEU A 201 7.16 -24.68 7.49
C LEU A 201 7.91 -23.38 7.25
N ASN A 202 9.04 -23.22 7.93
CA ASN A 202 9.91 -22.04 7.78
C ASN A 202 11.28 -22.51 7.33
N PRO A 203 11.54 -22.72 6.03
CA PRO A 203 12.88 -23.05 5.55
C PRO A 203 13.81 -21.86 5.77
N ASP A 204 15.02 -22.13 6.20
CA ASP A 204 16.05 -21.10 6.38
C ASP A 204 16.47 -20.51 5.02
N ARG A 205 16.44 -21.36 3.99
CA ARG A 205 16.88 -21.02 2.63
C ARG A 205 16.14 -21.85 1.58
N ILE A 206 15.87 -21.23 0.45
CA ILE A 206 15.39 -21.87 -0.79
C ILE A 206 16.48 -21.68 -1.84
N VAL A 207 16.91 -22.77 -2.47
CA VAL A 207 17.92 -22.74 -3.54
C VAL A 207 17.25 -23.12 -4.86
N CYS A 208 17.47 -22.28 -5.87
CA CYS A 208 16.97 -22.48 -7.22
C CYS A 208 18.11 -22.70 -8.20
N GLU A 209 18.30 -23.92 -8.67
CA GLU A 209 19.33 -24.28 -9.63
C GLU A 209 18.75 -25.09 -10.78
N ASP A 210 19.04 -24.69 -12.02
CA ASP A 210 18.61 -25.38 -13.25
C ASP A 210 17.09 -25.69 -13.29
N GLY A 211 16.27 -24.84 -12.69
CA GLY A 211 14.81 -24.99 -12.58
C GLY A 211 14.36 -26.01 -11.53
N SER A 212 15.27 -26.61 -10.77
CA SER A 212 14.99 -27.40 -9.57
C SER A 212 14.97 -26.50 -8.35
N VAL A 213 14.20 -26.90 -7.34
CA VAL A 213 14.10 -26.16 -6.07
C VAL A 213 14.45 -27.10 -4.92
N ASN A 214 15.32 -26.63 -4.04
CA ASN A 214 15.71 -27.30 -2.81
C ASN A 214 15.37 -26.39 -1.61
N LEU A 215 14.87 -26.99 -0.53
CA LEU A 215 14.62 -26.30 0.74
C LEU A 215 15.65 -26.72 1.76
N TYR A 216 16.05 -25.80 2.62
CA TYR A 216 16.97 -26.08 3.73
C TYR A 216 16.30 -25.82 5.07
N PHE A 217 16.40 -26.77 5.96
CA PHE A 217 15.93 -26.71 7.35
C PHE A 217 17.10 -27.10 8.28
N GLY A 218 17.83 -26.09 8.77
CA GLY A 218 19.08 -26.33 9.50
C GLY A 218 20.09 -27.03 8.63
N THR A 219 20.42 -28.25 9.04
CA THR A 219 21.41 -29.13 8.36
C THR A 219 20.79 -30.10 7.35
N VAL A 220 19.47 -30.02 7.14
CA VAL A 220 18.76 -30.93 6.24
C VAL A 220 18.46 -30.21 4.93
N GLU A 221 18.98 -30.73 3.82
CA GLU A 221 18.59 -30.36 2.47
C GLU A 221 17.41 -31.20 2.00
N VAL A 222 16.39 -30.57 1.43
CA VAL A 222 15.22 -31.24 0.85
C VAL A 222 15.16 -30.97 -0.66
N LEU A 223 15.36 -32.00 -1.45
CA LEU A 223 15.27 -31.93 -2.91
C LEU A 223 13.80 -32.02 -3.34
N LEU A 224 13.22 -30.90 -3.80
CA LEU A 224 11.86 -30.88 -4.31
C LEU A 224 11.76 -31.13 -5.83
N GLY A 225 12.86 -30.95 -6.56
CA GLY A 225 12.86 -31.05 -8.03
C GLY A 225 12.20 -29.88 -8.72
N LYS A 226 11.50 -30.15 -9.86
CA LYS A 226 11.04 -29.08 -10.79
C LYS A 226 9.53 -28.82 -10.77
N GLU A 227 8.74 -29.71 -10.20
CA GLU A 227 7.26 -29.68 -10.26
C GLU A 227 6.64 -30.40 -9.07
N ASN A 228 5.30 -30.36 -8.96
CA ASN A 228 4.51 -31.04 -7.92
C ASN A 228 4.86 -30.60 -6.48
N PHE A 229 5.23 -29.34 -6.30
CA PHE A 229 5.72 -28.82 -5.02
C PHE A 229 4.71 -29.00 -3.89
N GLU A 230 3.40 -28.75 -4.12
CA GLU A 230 2.40 -28.87 -3.07
C GLU A 230 2.29 -30.30 -2.52
N ILE A 231 2.33 -31.33 -3.39
CA ILE A 231 2.27 -32.73 -2.99
C ILE A 231 3.51 -33.10 -2.17
N ARG A 232 4.67 -32.63 -2.57
CA ARG A 232 5.96 -32.95 -1.92
C ARG A 232 6.12 -32.21 -0.60
N ILE A 233 5.83 -30.92 -0.57
CA ILE A 233 5.90 -30.11 0.66
C ILE A 233 4.89 -30.59 1.70
N ALA A 234 3.70 -31.08 1.28
CA ALA A 234 2.72 -31.66 2.20
C ALA A 234 3.22 -32.87 2.99
N GLN A 235 4.29 -33.55 2.53
CA GLN A 235 4.90 -34.68 3.25
C GLN A 235 5.89 -34.22 4.32
N LEU A 236 6.43 -33.00 4.23
CA LEU A 236 7.51 -32.53 5.10
C LEU A 236 7.15 -32.44 6.59
N PRO A 237 5.95 -31.94 7.01
CA PRO A 237 5.69 -31.76 8.43
C PRO A 237 5.93 -33.03 9.27
N PRO A 238 5.34 -34.19 8.97
CA PRO A 238 5.58 -35.41 9.77
C PRO A 238 7.02 -35.93 9.64
N ILE A 239 7.68 -35.74 8.47
CA ILE A 239 9.03 -36.21 8.25
C ILE A 239 10.02 -35.39 9.07
N LEU A 240 9.91 -34.05 9.03
CA LEU A 240 10.77 -33.14 9.80
C LEU A 240 10.57 -33.32 11.30
N GLU A 241 9.33 -33.56 11.77
CA GLU A 241 9.06 -33.89 13.16
C GLU A 241 9.72 -35.18 13.59
N GLU A 242 9.68 -36.25 12.76
CA GLU A 242 10.34 -37.50 13.02
C GLU A 242 11.88 -37.35 13.02
N MET A 243 12.42 -36.58 12.08
CA MET A 243 13.86 -36.28 12.02
C MET A 243 14.32 -35.52 13.24
N GLN A 244 13.58 -34.49 13.67
CA GLN A 244 13.93 -33.72 14.87
C GLN A 244 13.93 -34.60 16.14
N ASN A 245 13.05 -35.58 16.24
CA ASN A 245 12.95 -36.47 17.39
C ASN A 245 13.99 -37.56 17.41
N ASN A 246 14.39 -38.09 16.26
CA ASN A 246 15.23 -39.28 16.15
C ASN A 246 16.63 -39.03 15.57
N TYR A 247 16.84 -37.92 14.86
CA TYR A 247 18.03 -37.61 14.07
C TYR A 247 18.43 -36.12 14.19
N SER A 248 18.24 -35.50 15.35
CA SER A 248 18.37 -34.05 15.57
C SER A 248 19.74 -33.46 15.19
N ASP A 249 20.80 -34.26 15.18
CA ASP A 249 22.17 -33.85 14.91
C ASP A 249 22.70 -34.35 13.55
N GLU A 250 21.82 -35.00 12.75
CA GLU A 250 22.26 -35.55 11.47
C GLU A 250 22.12 -34.52 10.37
N THR A 251 23.19 -34.32 9.61
CA THR A 251 23.23 -33.60 8.35
C THR A 251 22.91 -34.56 7.21
N GLY A 252 22.14 -34.13 6.23
CA GLY A 252 21.85 -35.00 5.09
C GLY A 252 20.80 -34.46 4.14
N THR A 253 20.53 -35.26 3.11
CA THR A 253 19.64 -34.91 2.02
C THR A 253 18.38 -35.76 2.03
N LEU A 254 17.21 -35.09 2.03
CA LEU A 254 15.91 -35.71 1.92
C LEU A 254 15.43 -35.64 0.46
N HIS A 255 15.29 -36.81 -0.15
CA HIS A 255 14.90 -36.95 -1.55
C HIS A 255 13.38 -37.02 -1.71
N LEU A 256 12.76 -35.96 -2.24
CA LEU A 256 11.34 -35.88 -2.63
C LEU A 256 11.15 -35.57 -4.11
N GLU A 257 12.22 -35.36 -4.86
CA GLU A 257 12.18 -35.00 -6.28
C GLU A 257 11.47 -36.01 -7.17
N ASN A 258 11.37 -37.27 -6.74
CA ASN A 258 10.68 -38.36 -7.44
C ASN A 258 9.37 -38.78 -6.74
N PHE A 259 8.99 -38.10 -5.63
CA PHE A 259 7.76 -38.43 -4.92
C PHE A 259 6.52 -38.00 -5.71
N ASP A 260 5.61 -38.93 -5.92
CA ASP A 260 4.29 -38.69 -6.49
C ASP A 260 3.20 -39.50 -5.77
N ALA A 261 1.94 -39.33 -6.19
CA ALA A 261 0.80 -40.02 -5.56
C ALA A 261 0.82 -41.55 -5.75
N SER A 262 1.63 -42.07 -6.67
CA SER A 262 1.75 -43.51 -6.99
C SER A 262 2.98 -44.15 -6.34
N ASP A 263 4.03 -43.39 -6.07
CA ASP A 263 5.25 -43.82 -5.43
C ASP A 263 5.49 -43.01 -4.13
N ASN A 264 5.23 -43.64 -3.00
CA ASN A 264 5.35 -43.02 -1.68
C ASN A 264 6.76 -43.19 -1.07
N LEU A 265 7.77 -43.42 -1.88
CA LEU A 265 9.14 -43.63 -1.38
C LEU A 265 9.77 -42.25 -1.04
N VAL A 266 10.06 -42.04 0.23
CA VAL A 266 10.85 -40.94 0.75
C VAL A 266 12.21 -41.53 1.22
N ARG A 267 13.31 -40.91 0.80
CA ARG A 267 14.65 -41.38 1.14
C ARG A 267 15.44 -40.27 1.79
N PHE A 268 15.93 -40.50 3.00
CA PHE A 268 16.94 -39.67 3.64
C PHE A 268 18.34 -40.31 3.46
N VAL A 269 19.30 -39.51 3.04
CA VAL A 269 20.71 -39.90 2.88
C VAL A 269 21.53 -39.05 3.83
N PRO A 270 22.03 -39.60 4.94
CA PRO A 270 22.93 -38.88 5.84
C PRO A 270 24.24 -38.51 5.11
N GLU A 271 24.75 -37.31 5.38
CA GLU A 271 26.12 -36.95 5.00
C GLU A 271 27.12 -37.79 5.81
N THR A 272 27.95 -38.55 5.15
CA THR A 272 29.05 -39.27 5.82
C THR A 272 30.30 -38.39 5.79
N ASP A 273 31.05 -38.35 6.87
CA ASP A 273 32.28 -37.53 7.05
C ASP A 273 33.40 -37.82 6.00
N GLU A 274 33.12 -38.62 4.98
CA GLU A 274 34.12 -39.02 3.95
C GLU A 274 34.21 -38.03 2.76
N GLU A 275 33.31 -37.01 2.64
CA GLU A 275 33.36 -36.03 1.53
C GLU A 275 33.96 -34.65 1.93
N ALA A 276 34.57 -34.57 3.13
CA ALA A 276 35.17 -33.34 3.65
C ALA A 276 36.72 -33.28 3.54
N GLU A 277 37.35 -34.04 2.62
CA GLU A 277 38.78 -33.91 2.32
C GLU A 277 39.07 -33.33 0.94
#